data_33bb955ffd87d395da99fa90238227fb
#
_entry.id   33bb955ffd87d395da99fa90238227fb
#
_cell.length_a   1.000
_cell.length_b   1.000
_cell.length_c   1.000
_cell.angle_alpha   90.00
_cell.angle_beta   90.00
_cell.angle_gamma   90.00
#
_symmetry.space_group_name_H-M   'P 1'
#
loop_
_entity.id
_entity.type
_entity.pdbx_description
1 polymer ?
#
loop_
_entity_poly.entity_id
_entity_poly.type
_entity_poly.pdbx_seq_one_letter_code
_entity_poly.pdbx_strand_id
1 'polypeptide(L)'
;PIAQLPSVVADVLEASGQATVTDVGSTKASVVRAASGSPRFVGGHPICGSEARGPEHASERLFEGATWFLTPVAHTDPDRHRLVHGFVSDLGATPVAIDADAHDRLVAMTSHVPHVLANIVANQTGASRVEGHEPLAHAGGSLRDMTRIAGANPRIWVDIFLDNADA
;
A
#
# COMPACT_ATOMS: atom_id res chain seq x y z
N PRO A 1 2.54 4.97 9.69
CA PRO A 1 3.70 4.45 8.97
C PRO A 1 3.71 2.93 8.99
N ILE A 2 4.15 2.28 7.90
CA ILE A 2 4.19 0.81 7.78
C ILE A 2 5.03 0.20 8.90
N ALA A 3 6.19 0.77 9.20
CA ALA A 3 7.08 0.28 10.25
C ALA A 3 6.43 0.17 11.65
N GLN A 4 5.38 0.94 11.93
CA GLN A 4 4.66 0.93 13.21
C GLN A 4 3.40 0.08 13.18
N LEU A 5 2.90 -0.25 11.99
CA LEU A 5 1.60 -0.89 11.83
C LEU A 5 1.50 -2.25 12.54
N PRO A 6 2.53 -3.12 12.52
CA PRO A 6 2.48 -4.39 13.26
C PRO A 6 2.24 -4.21 14.76
N SER A 7 2.95 -3.29 15.42
CA SER A 7 2.76 -3.03 16.85
C SER A 7 1.39 -2.40 17.13
N VAL A 8 0.96 -1.44 16.31
CA VAL A 8 -0.35 -0.81 16.45
C VAL A 8 -1.49 -1.84 16.33
N VAL A 9 -1.40 -2.77 15.39
CA VAL A 9 -2.40 -3.83 15.24
C VAL A 9 -2.45 -4.74 16.47
N ALA A 10 -1.28 -5.12 17.01
CA ALA A 10 -1.21 -5.92 18.23
C ALA A 10 -1.86 -5.19 19.42
N ASP A 11 -1.51 -3.93 19.66
CA ASP A 11 -2.06 -3.08 20.72
C ASP A 11 -3.59 -2.91 20.57
N VAL A 12 -4.07 -2.65 19.36
CA VAL A 12 -5.51 -2.52 19.07
C VAL A 12 -6.25 -3.83 19.32
N LEU A 13 -5.69 -4.97 18.94
CA LEU A 13 -6.28 -6.28 19.20
C LEU A 13 -6.38 -6.56 20.70
N GLU A 14 -5.40 -6.15 21.49
CA GLU A 14 -5.44 -6.28 22.94
C GLU A 14 -6.52 -5.37 23.55
N ALA A 15 -6.56 -4.10 23.14
CA ALA A 15 -7.44 -3.08 23.72
C ALA A 15 -8.90 -3.17 23.25
N SER A 16 -9.18 -3.73 22.05
CA SER A 16 -10.49 -3.61 21.38
C SER A 16 -11.55 -4.64 21.81
N GLY A 17 -11.30 -5.47 22.81
CA GLY A 17 -12.24 -6.47 23.31
C GLY A 17 -12.68 -7.45 22.21
N GLN A 18 -13.94 -7.40 21.79
CA GLN A 18 -14.51 -8.29 20.77
C GLN A 18 -14.65 -7.64 19.39
N ALA A 19 -14.11 -6.44 19.18
CA ALA A 19 -14.22 -5.77 17.90
C ALA A 19 -13.49 -6.52 16.77
N THR A 20 -14.01 -6.42 15.55
CA THR A 20 -13.28 -6.81 14.35
C THR A 20 -12.23 -5.75 14.03
N VAL A 21 -11.01 -6.17 13.76
CA VAL A 21 -9.88 -5.28 13.45
C VAL A 21 -9.44 -5.51 12.01
N THR A 22 -9.27 -4.44 11.27
CA THR A 22 -8.69 -4.45 9.93
C THR A 22 -7.68 -3.31 9.82
N ASP A 23 -6.83 -3.35 8.81
CA ASP A 23 -5.88 -2.29 8.50
C ASP A 23 -5.97 -1.85 7.04
N VAL A 24 -5.19 -0.85 6.67
CA VAL A 24 -5.10 -0.31 5.29
C VAL A 24 -3.65 -0.18 4.82
N GLY A 25 -2.75 -0.92 5.43
CA GLY A 25 -1.32 -0.86 5.13
C GLY A 25 -0.98 -1.40 3.74
N SER A 26 0.14 -0.92 3.19
CA SER A 26 0.59 -1.27 1.84
C SER A 26 1.24 -2.65 1.75
N THR A 27 1.69 -3.23 2.86
CA THR A 27 2.28 -4.56 2.99
C THR A 27 1.48 -5.38 4.00
N LYS A 28 1.42 -6.70 3.83
CA LYS A 28 0.51 -7.55 4.61
C LYS A 28 1.20 -8.61 5.46
N ALA A 29 2.32 -9.16 5.01
CA ALA A 29 2.93 -10.30 5.70
C ALA A 29 3.35 -9.97 7.14
N SER A 30 3.97 -8.81 7.37
CA SER A 30 4.42 -8.37 8.70
C SER A 30 3.24 -8.12 9.64
N VAL A 31 2.19 -7.47 9.15
CA VAL A 31 0.98 -7.14 9.92
C VAL A 31 0.19 -8.40 10.29
N VAL A 32 0.01 -9.32 9.34
CA VAL A 32 -0.68 -10.59 9.57
C VAL A 32 0.06 -11.44 10.60
N ARG A 33 1.40 -11.49 10.54
CA ARG A 33 2.22 -12.17 11.57
C ARG A 33 2.03 -11.53 12.94
N ALA A 34 2.03 -10.20 13.04
CA ALA A 34 1.84 -9.48 14.31
C ALA A 34 0.45 -9.69 14.93
N ALA A 35 -0.58 -9.90 14.11
CA ALA A 35 -1.91 -10.26 14.59
C ALA A 35 -1.98 -11.63 15.27
N SER A 36 -0.90 -12.43 15.22
CA SER A 36 -0.70 -13.69 15.96
C SER A 36 -1.84 -14.70 15.81
N GLY A 37 -2.46 -14.77 14.65
CA GLY A 37 -3.58 -15.67 14.35
C GLY A 37 -4.89 -15.29 15.06
N SER A 38 -5.05 -14.05 15.49
CA SER A 38 -6.30 -13.56 16.06
C SER A 38 -7.47 -13.79 15.10
N PRO A 39 -8.54 -14.47 15.50
CA PRO A 39 -9.71 -14.70 14.64
C PRO A 39 -10.46 -13.40 14.31
N ARG A 40 -10.17 -12.32 15.04
CA ARG A 40 -10.82 -11.01 14.88
C ARG A 40 -10.09 -10.08 13.87
N PHE A 41 -8.92 -10.49 13.39
CA PHE A 41 -8.14 -9.68 12.44
C PHE A 41 -8.38 -10.14 11.00
N VAL A 42 -8.61 -9.16 10.13
CA VAL A 42 -8.65 -9.34 8.67
C VAL A 42 -7.76 -8.27 8.07
N GLY A 43 -6.59 -8.63 7.61
CA GLY A 43 -5.69 -7.67 6.96
C GLY A 43 -6.32 -7.08 5.71
N GLY A 44 -6.10 -5.79 5.46
CA GLY A 44 -6.67 -5.06 4.34
C GLY A 44 -5.66 -4.15 3.66
N HIS A 45 -5.81 -3.96 2.34
CA HIS A 45 -5.05 -3.00 1.56
C HIS A 45 -5.87 -2.48 0.39
N PRO A 46 -6.39 -1.23 0.44
CA PRO A 46 -7.01 -0.59 -0.70
C PRO A 46 -5.96 -0.17 -1.72
N ILE A 47 -6.09 -0.62 -2.97
CA ILE A 47 -5.23 -0.19 -4.07
C ILE A 47 -5.78 1.12 -4.64
N CYS A 48 -5.55 2.18 -3.92
CA CYS A 48 -5.99 3.53 -4.27
C CYS A 48 -5.02 4.57 -3.72
N GLY A 49 -5.22 5.82 -4.10
CA GLY A 49 -4.40 6.94 -3.66
C GLY A 49 -3.74 7.66 -4.84
N SER A 50 -3.05 8.72 -4.49
CA SER A 50 -2.29 9.53 -5.44
C SER A 50 -1.03 10.06 -4.76
N GLU A 51 -0.17 10.72 -5.51
CA GLU A 51 0.99 11.46 -5.01
C GLU A 51 0.60 12.75 -4.26
N ALA A 52 -0.67 13.18 -4.35
CA ALA A 52 -1.19 14.35 -3.65
C ALA A 52 -1.23 14.12 -2.12
N ARG A 53 -1.05 15.18 -1.36
CA ARG A 53 -0.94 15.15 0.10
C ARG A 53 -1.87 16.17 0.73
N GLY A 54 -2.31 15.84 1.95
CA GLY A 54 -3.12 16.75 2.77
C GLY A 54 -4.61 16.45 2.73
N PRO A 55 -5.35 16.90 3.73
CA PRO A 55 -6.78 16.65 3.84
C PRO A 55 -7.61 17.29 2.73
N GLU A 56 -7.08 18.31 2.06
CA GLU A 56 -7.70 18.97 0.91
C GLU A 56 -7.84 18.05 -0.33
N HIS A 57 -7.08 16.94 -0.34
CA HIS A 57 -7.15 15.91 -1.39
C HIS A 57 -8.02 14.71 -0.98
N ALA A 58 -8.67 14.75 0.19
CA ALA A 58 -9.60 13.71 0.59
C ALA A 58 -10.82 13.69 -0.35
N SER A 59 -11.30 12.50 -0.67
CA SER A 59 -12.46 12.30 -1.54
C SER A 59 -13.34 11.19 -0.97
N GLU A 60 -14.64 11.42 -0.91
CA GLU A 60 -15.63 10.40 -0.54
C GLU A 60 -15.66 9.24 -1.54
N ARG A 61 -15.18 9.48 -2.77
CA ARG A 61 -15.13 8.50 -3.86
C ARG A 61 -13.79 7.80 -3.98
N LEU A 62 -12.89 7.94 -3.00
CA LEU A 62 -11.51 7.42 -3.07
C LEU A 62 -11.46 5.92 -3.34
N PHE A 63 -12.44 5.16 -2.84
CA PHE A 63 -12.46 3.71 -2.95
C PHE A 63 -13.34 3.18 -4.07
N GLU A 64 -14.13 4.04 -4.75
CA GLU A 64 -15.03 3.59 -5.82
C GLU A 64 -14.26 2.89 -6.95
N GLY A 65 -14.61 1.63 -7.21
CA GLY A 65 -13.99 0.80 -8.24
C GLY A 65 -12.57 0.32 -7.92
N ALA A 66 -12.00 0.72 -6.77
CA ALA A 66 -10.66 0.26 -6.37
C ALA A 66 -10.68 -1.22 -5.97
N THR A 67 -9.63 -1.95 -6.30
CA THR A 67 -9.37 -3.26 -5.67
C THR A 67 -8.98 -3.06 -4.21
N TRP A 68 -9.61 -3.83 -3.31
CA TRP A 68 -9.21 -3.87 -1.91
C TRP A 68 -8.84 -5.30 -1.54
N PHE A 69 -7.56 -5.55 -1.37
CA PHE A 69 -7.10 -6.85 -0.94
C PHE A 69 -7.45 -7.11 0.52
N LEU A 70 -7.97 -8.31 0.79
CA LEU A 70 -8.20 -8.85 2.13
C LEU A 70 -7.32 -10.08 2.30
N THR A 71 -6.64 -10.18 3.45
CA THR A 71 -5.71 -11.28 3.73
C THR A 71 -6.19 -12.12 4.91
N PRO A 72 -7.28 -12.92 4.74
CA PRO A 72 -7.70 -13.85 5.76
C PRO A 72 -6.66 -14.97 5.94
N VAL A 73 -6.53 -15.45 7.16
CA VAL A 73 -5.71 -16.62 7.51
C VAL A 73 -6.58 -17.77 8.00
N ALA A 74 -6.01 -18.95 8.17
CA ALA A 74 -6.76 -20.15 8.58
C ALA A 74 -7.57 -19.99 9.88
N HIS A 75 -7.15 -19.11 10.76
CA HIS A 75 -7.81 -18.81 12.04
C HIS A 75 -8.77 -17.61 11.98
N THR A 76 -8.85 -16.90 10.86
CA THR A 76 -9.79 -15.78 10.70
C THR A 76 -11.23 -16.30 10.83
N ASP A 77 -12.00 -15.67 11.70
CA ASP A 77 -13.42 -15.97 11.86
C ASP A 77 -14.19 -15.61 10.56
N PRO A 78 -14.94 -16.56 9.96
CA PRO A 78 -15.65 -16.31 8.72
C PRO A 78 -16.68 -15.17 8.79
N ASP A 79 -17.30 -14.93 9.96
CA ASP A 79 -18.24 -13.84 10.15
C ASP A 79 -17.53 -12.49 10.17
N ARG A 80 -16.33 -12.43 10.75
CA ARG A 80 -15.47 -11.25 10.73
C ARG A 80 -15.00 -10.94 9.32
N HIS A 81 -14.60 -11.96 8.58
CA HIS A 81 -14.24 -11.78 7.17
C HIS A 81 -15.42 -11.24 6.36
N ARG A 82 -16.63 -11.81 6.51
CA ARG A 82 -17.83 -11.32 5.84
C ARG A 82 -18.18 -9.88 6.21
N LEU A 83 -17.99 -9.51 7.48
CA LEU A 83 -18.23 -8.15 7.94
C LEU A 83 -17.29 -7.14 7.25
N VAL A 84 -15.98 -7.43 7.21
CA VAL A 84 -15.00 -6.56 6.53
C VAL A 84 -15.24 -6.53 5.02
N HIS A 85 -15.53 -7.68 4.40
CA HIS A 85 -15.89 -7.76 2.99
C HIS A 85 -17.11 -6.88 2.65
N GLY A 86 -18.18 -6.97 3.44
CA GLY A 86 -19.37 -6.13 3.26
C GLY A 86 -19.04 -4.66 3.41
N PHE A 87 -18.31 -4.28 4.46
CA PHE A 87 -17.87 -2.91 4.69
C PHE A 87 -17.08 -2.34 3.51
N VAL A 88 -16.13 -3.11 2.97
CA VAL A 88 -15.34 -2.71 1.80
C VAL A 88 -16.23 -2.54 0.55
N SER A 89 -17.19 -3.45 0.36
CA SER A 89 -18.15 -3.36 -0.75
C SER A 89 -19.06 -2.13 -0.63
N ASP A 90 -19.50 -1.81 0.57
CA ASP A 90 -20.34 -0.63 0.83
C ASP A 90 -19.60 0.70 0.58
N LEU A 91 -18.27 0.70 0.69
CA LEU A 91 -17.42 1.81 0.26
C LEU A 91 -17.23 1.92 -1.25
N GLY A 92 -17.82 1.03 -2.03
CA GLY A 92 -17.70 1.01 -3.50
C GLY A 92 -16.44 0.35 -4.04
N ALA A 93 -15.62 -0.26 -3.17
CA ALA A 93 -14.44 -1.01 -3.58
C ALA A 93 -14.79 -2.47 -3.92
N THR A 94 -13.88 -3.13 -4.63
CA THR A 94 -13.99 -4.55 -4.96
C THR A 94 -13.08 -5.37 -4.03
N PRO A 95 -13.62 -6.08 -3.02
CA PRO A 95 -12.80 -6.91 -2.13
C PRO A 95 -12.28 -8.15 -2.86
N VAL A 96 -11.00 -8.45 -2.70
CA VAL A 96 -10.31 -9.61 -3.27
C VAL A 96 -9.53 -10.31 -2.18
N ALA A 97 -9.87 -11.56 -1.87
CA ALA A 97 -9.14 -12.37 -0.90
C ALA A 97 -7.83 -12.90 -1.53
N ILE A 98 -6.71 -12.76 -0.80
CA ILE A 98 -5.38 -13.21 -1.23
C ILE A 98 -4.56 -13.61 0.01
N ASP A 99 -3.64 -14.55 -0.17
CA ASP A 99 -2.62 -14.84 0.85
C ASP A 99 -1.69 -13.64 1.07
N ALA A 100 -1.25 -13.42 2.32
CA ALA A 100 -0.45 -12.23 2.66
C ALA A 100 0.90 -12.16 1.93
N ASP A 101 1.61 -13.29 1.83
CA ASP A 101 2.90 -13.33 1.12
C ASP A 101 2.70 -13.23 -0.40
N ALA A 102 1.60 -13.80 -0.93
CA ALA A 102 1.23 -13.64 -2.34
C ALA A 102 0.86 -12.18 -2.66
N HIS A 103 0.15 -11.51 -1.75
CA HIS A 103 -0.14 -10.08 -1.84
C HIS A 103 1.15 -9.27 -1.95
N ASP A 104 2.10 -9.48 -1.04
CA ASP A 104 3.33 -8.71 -0.96
C ASP A 104 4.19 -8.89 -2.22
N ARG A 105 4.26 -10.12 -2.77
CA ARG A 105 4.90 -10.35 -4.08
C ARG A 105 4.17 -9.67 -5.24
N LEU A 106 2.83 -9.66 -5.22
CA LEU A 106 2.03 -9.00 -6.26
C LEU A 106 2.29 -7.50 -6.27
N VAL A 107 2.23 -6.85 -5.09
CA VAL A 107 2.45 -5.39 -5.01
C VAL A 107 3.91 -5.01 -5.23
N ALA A 108 4.86 -5.90 -4.94
CA ALA A 108 6.26 -5.70 -5.32
C ALA A 108 6.37 -5.49 -6.84
N MET A 109 5.73 -6.32 -7.64
CA MET A 109 5.76 -6.25 -9.11
C MET A 109 4.92 -5.10 -9.67
N THR A 110 3.75 -4.83 -9.10
CA THR A 110 2.79 -3.86 -9.68
C THR A 110 2.95 -2.43 -9.18
N SER A 111 3.67 -2.26 -8.06
CA SER A 111 3.82 -0.98 -7.38
C SER A 111 5.27 -0.65 -7.01
N HIS A 112 5.96 -1.55 -6.27
CA HIS A 112 7.26 -1.22 -5.70
C HIS A 112 8.36 -1.12 -6.76
N VAL A 113 8.49 -2.11 -7.63
CA VAL A 113 9.45 -2.09 -8.74
C VAL A 113 9.23 -0.89 -9.68
N PRO A 114 8.01 -0.60 -10.14
CA PRO A 114 7.74 0.63 -10.90
C PRO A 114 8.18 1.90 -10.17
N HIS A 115 7.96 2.00 -8.87
CA HIS A 115 8.34 3.15 -8.07
C HIS A 115 9.87 3.31 -7.95
N VAL A 116 10.60 2.21 -7.73
CA VAL A 116 12.07 2.20 -7.74
C VAL A 116 12.61 2.67 -9.08
N LEU A 117 12.09 2.13 -10.19
CA LEU A 117 12.51 2.50 -11.54
C LEU A 117 12.24 3.98 -11.83
N ALA A 118 11.08 4.50 -11.43
CA ALA A 118 10.76 5.92 -11.58
C ALA A 118 11.76 6.82 -10.85
N ASN A 119 12.14 6.45 -9.61
CA ASN A 119 13.12 7.18 -8.83
C ASN A 119 14.53 7.11 -9.45
N ILE A 120 14.95 5.94 -9.94
CA ILE A 120 16.24 5.78 -10.62
C ILE A 120 16.30 6.69 -11.86
N VAL A 121 15.26 6.64 -12.70
CA VAL A 121 15.19 7.47 -13.92
C VAL A 121 15.18 8.95 -13.57
N ALA A 122 14.37 9.38 -12.60
CA ALA A 122 14.30 10.79 -12.18
C ALA A 122 15.66 11.29 -11.66
N ASN A 123 16.31 10.52 -10.78
CA ASN A 123 17.61 10.88 -10.21
C ASN A 123 18.71 10.90 -11.26
N GLN A 124 18.78 9.89 -12.13
CA GLN A 124 19.79 9.80 -13.19
C GLN A 124 19.64 10.95 -14.18
N THR A 125 18.41 11.26 -14.60
CA THR A 125 18.14 12.35 -15.53
C THR A 125 18.46 13.71 -14.90
N GLY A 126 18.10 13.89 -13.62
CA GLY A 126 18.37 15.13 -12.89
C GLY A 126 19.86 15.40 -12.63
N ALA A 127 20.64 14.33 -12.44
CA ALA A 127 22.10 14.44 -12.24
C ALA A 127 22.91 14.58 -13.53
N SER A 128 22.31 14.28 -14.68
CA SER A 128 23.02 14.24 -15.97
C SER A 128 23.16 15.63 -16.60
N ARG A 129 24.23 15.77 -17.40
CA ARG A 129 24.45 16.89 -18.31
C ARG A 129 24.93 16.33 -19.66
N VAL A 130 24.39 16.84 -20.75
CA VAL A 130 24.74 16.43 -22.11
C VAL A 130 25.16 17.70 -22.88
N GLU A 131 26.42 17.83 -23.17
CA GLU A 131 26.98 19.02 -23.86
C GLU A 131 26.53 20.34 -23.22
N GLY A 132 26.45 20.38 -21.89
CA GLY A 132 26.01 21.55 -21.14
C GLY A 132 24.48 21.69 -20.96
N HIS A 133 23.69 20.89 -21.63
CA HIS A 133 22.23 20.88 -21.51
C HIS A 133 21.75 20.04 -20.32
N GLU A 134 20.67 20.48 -19.68
CA GLU A 134 19.98 19.77 -18.62
C GLU A 134 18.86 18.89 -19.23
N PRO A 135 18.94 17.55 -19.20
CA PRO A 135 17.93 16.70 -19.82
C PRO A 135 16.51 16.94 -19.30
N LEU A 136 16.33 17.27 -18.02
CA LEU A 136 15.01 17.59 -17.45
C LEU A 136 14.37 18.82 -18.10
N ALA A 137 15.15 19.83 -18.53
CA ALA A 137 14.63 21.01 -19.20
C ALA A 137 14.04 20.69 -20.58
N HIS A 138 14.44 19.56 -21.16
CA HIS A 138 14.02 19.07 -22.47
C HIS A 138 13.12 17.83 -22.39
N ALA A 139 12.57 17.54 -21.19
CA ALA A 139 11.75 16.35 -20.95
C ALA A 139 10.44 16.37 -21.77
N GLY A 140 10.23 15.34 -22.57
CA GLY A 140 8.97 15.06 -23.23
C GLY A 140 7.96 14.33 -22.33
N GLY A 141 6.78 13.98 -22.88
CA GLY A 141 5.70 13.29 -22.17
C GLY A 141 6.15 11.97 -21.53
N SER A 142 6.89 11.15 -22.28
CA SER A 142 7.35 9.84 -21.79
C SER A 142 8.15 9.92 -20.48
N LEU A 143 9.07 10.89 -20.35
CA LEU A 143 9.84 11.04 -19.11
C LEU A 143 8.95 11.53 -17.96
N ARG A 144 8.02 12.47 -18.23
CA ARG A 144 7.09 12.99 -17.23
C ARG A 144 6.17 11.90 -16.70
N ASP A 145 5.59 11.08 -17.58
CA ASP A 145 4.71 9.98 -17.21
C ASP A 145 5.47 8.94 -16.38
N MET A 146 6.68 8.56 -16.83
CA MET A 146 7.49 7.57 -16.15
C MET A 146 7.99 8.00 -14.77
N THR A 147 8.22 9.31 -14.57
CA THR A 147 8.77 9.86 -13.31
C THR A 147 7.71 10.48 -12.40
N ARG A 148 6.45 10.53 -12.81
CA ARG A 148 5.36 11.15 -12.04
C ARG A 148 5.30 10.62 -10.60
N ILE A 149 5.36 9.31 -10.43
CA ILE A 149 5.28 8.66 -9.12
C ILE A 149 6.54 8.86 -8.26
N ALA A 150 7.68 9.26 -8.83
CA ALA A 150 8.89 9.57 -8.06
C ALA A 150 8.72 10.79 -7.13
N GLY A 151 7.69 11.63 -7.35
CA GLY A 151 7.35 12.75 -6.48
C GLY A 151 6.65 12.37 -5.17
N ALA A 152 6.34 11.09 -4.97
CA ALA A 152 5.69 10.59 -3.74
C ALA A 152 6.57 10.78 -2.49
N ASN A 153 5.96 10.62 -1.29
CA ASN A 153 6.68 10.81 -0.03
C ASN A 153 7.78 9.76 0.18
N PRO A 154 9.07 10.13 0.18
CA PRO A 154 10.16 9.15 0.25
C PRO A 154 10.18 8.38 1.58
N ARG A 155 9.72 8.97 2.70
CA ARG A 155 9.69 8.29 4.00
C ARG A 155 8.74 7.11 4.00
N ILE A 156 7.55 7.26 3.40
CA ILE A 156 6.57 6.17 3.28
C ILE A 156 7.15 5.03 2.44
N TRP A 157 7.80 5.37 1.34
CA TRP A 157 8.36 4.38 0.42
C TRP A 157 9.56 3.64 0.97
N VAL A 158 10.42 4.30 1.75
CA VAL A 158 11.50 3.62 2.47
C VAL A 158 10.95 2.56 3.42
N ASP A 159 9.93 2.90 4.21
CA ASP A 159 9.28 1.95 5.12
C ASP A 159 8.66 0.76 4.35
N ILE A 160 7.99 1.03 3.22
CA ILE A 160 7.40 -0.01 2.36
C ILE A 160 8.48 -0.95 1.80
N PHE A 161 9.57 -0.39 1.26
CA PHE A 161 10.64 -1.20 0.67
C PHE A 161 11.36 -2.04 1.71
N LEU A 162 11.57 -1.51 2.92
CA LEU A 162 12.20 -2.26 4.00
C LEU A 162 11.30 -3.39 4.52
N ASP A 163 9.99 -3.14 4.65
CA ASP A 163 9.05 -4.15 5.13
C ASP A 163 8.80 -5.26 4.09
N ASN A 164 8.95 -4.96 2.81
CA ASN A 164 8.75 -5.90 1.69
C ASN A 164 10.04 -6.26 0.93
N ALA A 165 11.19 -6.21 1.60
CA ALA A 165 12.49 -6.40 0.95
C ALA A 165 12.72 -7.83 0.43
N ASP A 166 12.03 -8.82 1.00
CA ASP A 166 12.17 -10.23 0.64
C ASP A 166 11.27 -10.66 -0.55
N ALA A 167 10.32 -9.83 -0.98
CA ALA A 167 9.41 -10.09 -2.08
C ALA A 167 9.94 -9.54 -3.41
#